data_84dfb87abec5fc00e6c9195fbf1023ae
#
_entry.id   84dfb87abec5fc00e6c9195fbf1023ae
#
_cell.length_a   1.000
_cell.length_b   1.000
_cell.length_c   1.000
_cell.angle_alpha   90.00
_cell.angle_beta   90.00
_cell.angle_gamma   90.00
#
_symmetry.space_group_name_H-M   'P 1'
#
loop_
_entity.id
_entity.type
_entity.pdbx_description
1 polymer ?
#
loop_
_entity_poly.entity_id
_entity_poly.type
_entity_poly.pdbx_seq_one_letter_code
_entity_poly.pdbx_strand_id
1 'polypeptide(L)'
;MSCGGRCIFSPDEPLYSSEPGRSADTILPEMTEEECLEVTKIYSISGLLPNGHALMKYRPFRAPHHNASLNALIGGGANAMPGEVSLAHNGVLFLDELAEFSRRTLDALRQPIEDKKVSISRVNGTHTFPSNFMFITAMNPCPCGYYPGAKCKCTD
;
A
#
# COMPACT_ATOMS: atom_id res chain seq x y z
N MET A 1 32.78 9.38 6.11
CA MET A 1 32.11 9.73 4.86
C MET A 1 30.62 9.67 5.15
N SER A 2 30.00 10.84 5.31
CA SER A 2 28.62 11.02 5.77
C SER A 2 27.70 11.01 4.56
N CYS A 3 26.87 10.00 4.40
CA CYS A 3 25.78 10.01 3.43
C CYS A 3 24.57 10.70 4.07
N GLY A 4 24.52 12.03 3.93
CA GLY A 4 23.33 12.82 4.24
C GLY A 4 22.25 12.62 3.17
N GLY A 5 21.49 11.54 3.26
CA GLY A 5 20.26 11.36 2.51
C GLY A 5 19.19 12.26 3.09
N ARG A 6 18.99 13.42 2.48
CA ARG A 6 17.88 14.32 2.82
C ARG A 6 16.63 13.74 2.19
N CYS A 7 15.73 13.15 2.99
CA CYS A 7 14.37 12.87 2.54
C CYS A 7 13.71 14.21 2.24
N ILE A 8 13.54 14.53 0.96
CA ILE A 8 12.83 15.72 0.50
C ILE A 8 11.34 15.36 0.47
N PHE A 9 10.72 15.26 1.64
CA PHE A 9 9.28 15.41 1.77
C PHE A 9 9.05 16.81 2.32
N SER A 10 8.54 17.71 1.47
CA SER A 10 8.01 18.98 1.94
C SER A 10 6.73 18.69 2.71
N PRO A 11 6.61 19.16 3.98
CA PRO A 11 5.39 18.92 4.77
C PRO A 11 4.16 19.70 4.27
N ASP A 12 4.32 20.56 3.28
CA ASP A 12 3.29 21.50 2.81
C ASP A 12 2.64 21.11 1.46
N GLU A 13 3.06 20.03 0.81
CA GLU A 13 2.31 19.52 -0.34
C GLU A 13 1.30 18.47 0.14
N PRO A 14 -0.01 18.72 -0.08
CA PRO A 14 -1.00 17.70 0.23
C PRO A 14 -0.71 16.45 -0.61
N LEU A 15 -0.37 15.35 0.06
CA LEU A 15 -0.24 13.99 -0.53
C LEU A 15 -1.53 13.51 -1.22
N TYR A 16 -2.50 14.38 -1.33
CA TYR A 16 -3.82 14.18 -1.92
C TYR A 16 -4.05 15.18 -3.05
N SER A 17 -3.18 15.23 -4.05
CA SER A 17 -3.59 15.77 -5.33
C SER A 17 -4.47 14.74 -6.01
N SER A 18 -5.63 15.16 -6.50
CA SER A 18 -6.64 14.36 -7.18
C SER A 18 -6.19 13.72 -8.51
N GLU A 19 -4.88 13.68 -8.76
CA GLU A 19 -4.24 12.95 -9.84
C GLU A 19 -3.49 11.74 -9.25
N PRO A 20 -4.00 10.51 -9.47
CA PRO A 20 -3.30 9.31 -9.02
C PRO A 20 -1.97 9.18 -9.79
N GLY A 21 -0.84 9.28 -9.10
CA GLY A 21 0.42 8.86 -9.68
C GLY A 21 1.66 9.70 -9.42
N ARG A 22 1.57 11.01 -9.19
CA ARG A 22 2.76 11.89 -9.18
C ARG A 22 3.77 11.67 -8.04
N SER A 23 3.38 11.07 -6.93
CA SER A 23 4.30 10.90 -5.79
C SER A 23 5.10 9.58 -5.85
N ALA A 24 4.60 8.55 -6.52
CA ALA A 24 5.30 7.28 -6.68
C ALA A 24 6.28 7.30 -7.85
N ASP A 25 6.04 8.15 -8.86
CA ASP A 25 6.89 8.30 -10.05
C ASP A 25 8.31 8.79 -9.74
N THR A 26 8.51 9.43 -8.58
CA THR A 26 9.82 9.97 -8.18
C THR A 26 10.74 8.93 -7.53
N ILE A 27 10.21 7.80 -7.04
CA ILE A 27 10.97 6.80 -6.27
C ILE A 27 11.25 5.55 -7.11
N LEU A 28 10.28 5.12 -7.91
CA LEU A 28 10.34 3.90 -8.71
C LEU A 28 10.56 4.21 -10.20
N PRO A 29 11.28 3.35 -10.93
CA PRO A 29 11.42 3.48 -12.38
C PRO A 29 10.06 3.34 -13.07
N GLU A 30 9.97 3.82 -14.31
CA GLU A 30 8.78 3.63 -15.14
C GLU A 30 8.41 2.14 -15.25
N MET A 31 7.11 1.88 -15.40
CA MET A 31 6.62 0.51 -15.57
C MET A 31 6.93 -0.01 -16.97
N THR A 32 7.28 -1.28 -17.06
CA THR A 32 7.32 -1.98 -18.34
C THR A 32 5.90 -2.20 -18.89
N GLU A 33 5.77 -2.53 -20.16
CA GLU A 33 4.46 -2.83 -20.76
C GLU A 33 3.76 -4.01 -20.06
N GLU A 34 4.52 -5.02 -19.64
CA GLU A 34 4.00 -6.17 -18.90
C GLU A 34 3.45 -5.75 -17.53
N GLU A 35 4.21 -4.94 -16.78
CA GLU A 35 3.76 -4.39 -15.50
C GLU A 35 2.50 -3.52 -15.66
N CYS A 36 2.44 -2.69 -16.71
CA CYS A 36 1.24 -1.89 -17.03
C CYS A 36 0.00 -2.77 -17.26
N LEU A 37 0.15 -3.87 -17.98
CA LEU A 37 -0.93 -4.82 -18.24
C LEU A 37 -1.39 -5.52 -16.97
N GLU A 38 -0.47 -5.95 -16.10
CA GLU A 38 -0.80 -6.59 -14.82
C GLU A 38 -1.60 -5.66 -13.91
N VAL A 39 -1.12 -4.43 -13.73
CA VAL A 39 -1.82 -3.41 -12.93
C VAL A 39 -3.19 -3.11 -13.52
N THR A 40 -3.27 -2.93 -14.85
CA THR A 40 -4.54 -2.63 -15.52
C THR A 40 -5.58 -3.73 -15.29
N LYS A 41 -5.18 -5.01 -15.35
CA LYS A 41 -6.09 -6.14 -15.07
C LYS A 41 -6.67 -6.07 -13.66
N ILE A 42 -5.85 -5.77 -12.65
CA ILE A 42 -6.29 -5.67 -11.25
C ILE A 42 -7.28 -4.51 -11.11
N TYR A 43 -6.96 -3.33 -11.65
CA TYR A 43 -7.83 -2.15 -11.58
C TYR A 43 -9.14 -2.34 -12.36
N SER A 44 -9.10 -3.05 -13.49
CA SER A 44 -10.29 -3.40 -14.27
C SER A 44 -11.22 -4.32 -13.49
N ILE A 45 -10.69 -5.38 -12.86
CA ILE A 45 -11.48 -6.31 -12.02
C ILE A 45 -12.08 -5.58 -10.82
N SER A 46 -11.36 -4.61 -10.25
CA SER A 46 -11.84 -3.82 -9.12
C SER A 46 -12.85 -2.73 -9.51
N GLY A 47 -13.06 -2.50 -10.81
CA GLY A 47 -13.89 -1.39 -11.28
C GLY A 47 -13.31 0.00 -11.01
N LEU A 48 -12.00 0.07 -10.75
CA LEU A 48 -11.28 1.30 -10.40
C LEU A 48 -10.45 1.86 -11.57
N LEU A 49 -10.59 1.29 -12.76
CA LEU A 49 -9.89 1.81 -13.93
C LEU A 49 -10.43 3.21 -14.26
N PRO A 50 -9.56 4.24 -14.34
CA PRO A 50 -10.01 5.58 -14.66
C PRO A 50 -10.70 5.66 -16.01
N ASN A 51 -11.81 6.39 -16.10
CA ASN A 51 -12.56 6.56 -17.33
C ASN A 51 -11.68 7.13 -18.45
N GLY A 52 -11.72 6.50 -19.63
CA GLY A 52 -10.94 6.91 -20.79
C GLY A 52 -9.51 6.40 -20.84
N HIS A 53 -9.05 5.68 -19.83
CA HIS A 53 -7.73 5.05 -19.84
C HIS A 53 -7.84 3.57 -20.19
N ALA A 54 -7.25 3.18 -21.32
CA ALA A 54 -7.16 1.78 -21.71
C ALA A 54 -6.05 1.02 -20.94
N LEU A 55 -5.08 1.75 -20.38
CA LEU A 55 -3.91 1.18 -19.73
C LEU A 55 -3.44 2.08 -18.58
N MET A 56 -3.13 1.46 -17.43
CA MET A 56 -2.48 2.13 -16.30
C MET A 56 -0.98 2.26 -16.58
N LYS A 57 -0.50 3.50 -16.74
CA LYS A 57 0.91 3.80 -17.05
C LYS A 57 1.72 4.23 -15.83
N TYR A 58 1.05 4.49 -14.72
CA TYR A 58 1.68 4.98 -13.49
C TYR A 58 1.65 3.90 -12.42
N ARG A 59 2.71 3.86 -11.61
CA ARG A 59 2.81 2.94 -10.48
C ARG A 59 1.75 3.29 -9.43
N PRO A 60 0.95 2.32 -8.97
CA PRO A 60 -0.05 2.59 -7.94
C PRO A 60 0.60 3.02 -6.62
N PHE A 61 0.03 4.04 -5.98
CA PHE A 61 0.32 4.39 -4.61
C PHE A 61 -0.93 4.17 -3.76
N ARG A 62 -0.83 3.28 -2.77
CA ARG A 62 -1.95 2.95 -1.89
C ARG A 62 -1.57 3.25 -0.44
N ALA A 63 -2.41 4.04 0.24
CA ALA A 63 -2.23 4.44 1.63
C ALA A 63 -3.51 4.17 2.42
N PRO A 64 -3.80 2.90 2.75
CA PRO A 64 -4.99 2.57 3.53
C PRO A 64 -4.87 3.11 4.96
N HIS A 65 -5.96 3.65 5.47
CA HIS A 65 -6.04 4.11 6.85
C HIS A 65 -5.97 2.92 7.84
N HIS A 66 -5.41 3.12 9.04
CA HIS A 66 -5.25 2.08 10.06
C HIS A 66 -6.59 1.40 10.46
N ASN A 67 -7.72 2.09 10.31
CA ASN A 67 -9.07 1.54 10.54
C ASN A 67 -9.60 0.69 9.37
N ALA A 68 -8.85 0.52 8.29
CA ALA A 68 -9.27 -0.31 7.18
C ALA A 68 -9.54 -1.76 7.65
N SER A 69 -10.63 -2.34 7.19
CA SER A 69 -10.94 -3.73 7.53
C SER A 69 -9.92 -4.68 6.87
N LEU A 70 -9.74 -5.86 7.46
CA LEU A 70 -8.90 -6.90 6.89
C LEU A 70 -9.28 -7.23 5.44
N ASN A 71 -10.59 -7.28 5.15
CA ASN A 71 -11.08 -7.53 3.79
C ASN A 71 -10.78 -6.39 2.83
N ALA A 72 -10.79 -5.14 3.29
CA ALA A 72 -10.39 -4.02 2.47
C ALA A 72 -8.88 -4.08 2.14
N LEU A 73 -8.08 -4.48 3.11
CA LEU A 73 -6.63 -4.54 2.95
C LEU A 73 -6.20 -5.73 2.07
N ILE A 74 -6.59 -6.94 2.43
CA ILE A 74 -6.18 -8.19 1.76
C ILE A 74 -7.04 -8.49 0.55
N GLY A 75 -8.30 -8.11 0.60
CA GLY A 75 -9.30 -8.47 -0.38
C GLY A 75 -10.29 -9.50 0.15
N GLY A 76 -11.34 -9.74 -0.60
CA GLY A 76 -12.37 -10.69 -0.21
C GLY A 76 -13.77 -10.23 -0.57
N GLY A 77 -14.71 -10.43 0.37
CA GLY A 77 -16.13 -10.18 0.11
C GLY A 77 -16.78 -11.30 -0.71
N ALA A 78 -18.05 -11.13 -1.07
CA ALA A 78 -18.82 -12.14 -1.80
C ALA A 78 -18.22 -12.45 -3.18
N ASN A 79 -17.66 -11.45 -3.85
CA ASN A 79 -17.13 -11.54 -5.22
C ASN A 79 -15.60 -11.75 -5.25
N ALA A 80 -14.96 -12.07 -4.12
CA ALA A 80 -13.50 -12.26 -4.03
C ALA A 80 -12.70 -11.11 -4.68
N MET A 81 -13.07 -9.86 -4.37
CA MET A 81 -12.44 -8.67 -4.95
C MET A 81 -11.02 -8.48 -4.40
N PRO A 82 -10.07 -7.98 -5.22
CA PRO A 82 -8.74 -7.62 -4.75
C PRO A 82 -8.80 -6.47 -3.73
N GLY A 83 -7.93 -6.52 -2.71
CA GLY A 83 -7.79 -5.47 -1.70
C GLY A 83 -6.65 -4.51 -2.01
N GLU A 84 -6.38 -3.58 -1.07
CA GLU A 84 -5.33 -2.55 -1.18
C GLU A 84 -3.95 -3.14 -1.48
N VAL A 85 -3.65 -4.30 -0.92
CA VAL A 85 -2.39 -5.04 -1.14
C VAL A 85 -2.21 -5.43 -2.61
N SER A 86 -3.28 -5.91 -3.25
CA SER A 86 -3.25 -6.25 -4.67
C SER A 86 -3.33 -5.01 -5.56
N LEU A 87 -4.06 -3.98 -5.13
CA LEU A 87 -4.12 -2.68 -5.83
C LEU A 87 -2.78 -1.93 -5.80
N ALA A 88 -1.91 -2.23 -4.84
CA ALA A 88 -0.55 -1.69 -4.77
C ALA A 88 0.46 -2.44 -5.65
N HIS A 89 0.03 -3.48 -6.39
CA HIS A 89 0.92 -4.29 -7.22
C HIS A 89 1.76 -3.45 -8.19
N ASN A 90 3.05 -3.75 -8.29
CA ASN A 90 4.06 -3.00 -9.05
C ASN A 90 4.18 -1.51 -8.66
N GLY A 91 3.70 -1.16 -7.47
CA GLY A 91 3.71 0.20 -6.91
C GLY A 91 4.13 0.23 -5.45
N VAL A 92 3.50 1.09 -4.67
CA VAL A 92 3.81 1.35 -3.27
C VAL A 92 2.60 1.10 -2.38
N LEU A 93 2.78 0.33 -1.31
CA LEU A 93 1.87 0.25 -0.18
C LEU A 93 2.48 1.01 0.99
N PHE A 94 1.87 2.13 1.35
CA PHE A 94 2.28 2.97 2.46
C PHE A 94 1.34 2.79 3.65
N LEU A 95 1.86 2.42 4.81
CA LEU A 95 1.10 2.37 6.05
C LEU A 95 1.61 3.45 7.00
N ASP A 96 0.79 4.46 7.21
CA ASP A 96 1.05 5.46 8.23
C ASP A 96 0.52 4.99 9.58
N GLU A 97 1.13 5.48 10.66
CA GLU A 97 0.75 5.10 12.03
C GLU A 97 0.71 3.57 12.24
N LEU A 98 1.76 2.88 11.82
CA LEU A 98 1.82 1.40 11.84
C LEU A 98 1.40 0.80 13.19
N ALA A 99 1.70 1.47 14.30
CA ALA A 99 1.36 1.03 15.65
C ALA A 99 -0.16 0.98 15.93
N GLU A 100 -0.96 1.74 15.17
CA GLU A 100 -2.41 1.79 15.32
C GLU A 100 -3.14 0.65 14.57
N PHE A 101 -2.41 -0.05 13.67
CA PHE A 101 -2.99 -1.21 13.00
C PHE A 101 -3.17 -2.38 13.96
N SER A 102 -4.29 -3.09 13.85
CA SER A 102 -4.49 -4.30 14.65
C SER A 102 -3.43 -5.35 14.34
N ARG A 103 -2.98 -6.08 15.36
CA ARG A 103 -2.03 -7.19 15.20
C ARG A 103 -2.49 -8.19 14.14
N ARG A 104 -3.79 -8.50 14.12
CA ARG A 104 -4.39 -9.39 13.13
C ARG A 104 -4.20 -8.89 11.70
N THR A 105 -4.32 -7.58 11.49
CA THR A 105 -4.12 -6.93 10.19
C THR A 105 -2.66 -7.02 9.77
N LEU A 106 -1.73 -6.75 10.68
CA LEU A 106 -0.29 -6.84 10.42
C LEU A 106 0.16 -8.28 10.14
N ASP A 107 -0.34 -9.24 10.90
CA ASP A 107 -0.04 -10.67 10.68
C ASP A 107 -0.53 -11.14 9.30
N ALA A 108 -1.67 -10.62 8.83
CA ALA A 108 -2.20 -10.96 7.51
C ALA A 108 -1.39 -10.39 6.34
N LEU A 109 -0.61 -9.33 6.56
CA LEU A 109 0.29 -8.76 5.54
C LEU A 109 1.55 -9.60 5.30
N ARG A 110 1.93 -10.49 6.24
CA ARG A 110 3.15 -11.30 6.13
C ARG A 110 3.15 -12.14 4.86
N GLN A 111 2.08 -12.88 4.63
CA GLN A 111 1.98 -13.76 3.46
C GLN A 111 2.08 -12.98 2.13
N PRO A 112 1.33 -11.90 1.88
CA PRO A 112 1.48 -11.09 0.69
C PRO A 112 2.89 -10.52 0.46
N ILE A 113 3.57 -10.12 1.53
CA ILE A 113 4.93 -9.57 1.46
C ILE A 113 5.94 -10.67 1.07
N GLU A 114 5.81 -11.86 1.64
CA GLU A 114 6.72 -12.99 1.40
C GLU A 114 6.45 -13.66 0.04
N ASP A 115 5.18 -14.00 -0.23
CA ASP A 115 4.77 -14.77 -1.41
C ASP A 115 4.54 -13.93 -2.66
N LYS A 116 4.48 -12.58 -2.51
CA LYS A 116 4.14 -11.62 -3.59
C LYS A 116 2.81 -11.93 -4.28
N LYS A 117 1.91 -12.57 -3.58
CA LYS A 117 0.56 -12.92 -4.03
C LYS A 117 -0.41 -13.04 -2.87
N VAL A 118 -1.68 -12.80 -3.16
CA VAL A 118 -2.79 -12.99 -2.23
C VAL A 118 -3.72 -14.04 -2.78
N SER A 119 -4.07 -15.05 -1.99
CA SER A 119 -5.04 -16.07 -2.34
C SER A 119 -6.29 -15.93 -1.50
N ILE A 120 -7.42 -15.71 -2.18
CA ILE A 120 -8.75 -15.55 -1.57
C ILE A 120 -9.57 -16.79 -1.88
N SER A 121 -9.77 -17.64 -0.89
CA SER A 121 -10.59 -18.85 -1.02
C SER A 121 -12.05 -18.54 -0.71
N ARG A 122 -12.95 -19.01 -1.57
CA ARG A 122 -14.42 -18.92 -1.43
C ARG A 122 -15.05 -20.22 -1.85
N VAL A 123 -16.35 -20.36 -1.57
CA VAL A 123 -17.15 -21.55 -1.95
C VAL A 123 -17.05 -21.84 -3.46
N ASN A 124 -16.98 -20.79 -4.27
CA ASN A 124 -16.93 -20.88 -5.73
C ASN A 124 -15.51 -21.02 -6.30
N GLY A 125 -14.48 -21.15 -5.46
CA GLY A 125 -13.10 -21.30 -5.90
C GLY A 125 -12.08 -20.43 -5.17
N THR A 126 -10.83 -20.58 -5.56
CA THR A 126 -9.72 -19.76 -5.06
C THR A 126 -9.25 -18.81 -6.14
N HIS A 127 -9.25 -17.53 -5.82
CA HIS A 127 -8.74 -16.47 -6.68
C HIS A 127 -7.38 -16.00 -6.15
N THR A 128 -6.39 -15.94 -7.02
CA THR A 128 -5.05 -15.46 -6.67
C THR A 128 -4.73 -14.17 -7.40
N PHE A 129 -4.36 -13.15 -6.64
CA PHE A 129 -3.95 -11.85 -7.16
C PHE A 129 -2.47 -11.62 -6.88
N PRO A 130 -1.72 -11.03 -7.81
CA PRO A 130 -0.34 -10.65 -7.55
C PRO A 130 -0.29 -9.47 -6.55
N SER A 131 0.79 -9.39 -5.76
CA SER A 131 1.01 -8.36 -4.74
C SER A 131 2.49 -8.03 -4.56
N ASN A 132 3.19 -7.83 -5.68
CA ASN A 132 4.58 -7.40 -5.64
C ASN A 132 4.63 -5.87 -5.55
N PHE A 133 4.86 -5.33 -4.35
CA PHE A 133 4.86 -3.90 -4.08
C PHE A 133 6.06 -3.51 -3.21
N MET A 134 6.43 -2.24 -3.25
CA MET A 134 7.32 -1.65 -2.27
C MET A 134 6.52 -1.36 -1.00
N PHE A 135 6.95 -1.92 0.13
CA PHE A 135 6.30 -1.71 1.41
C PHE A 135 7.00 -0.60 2.19
N ILE A 136 6.28 0.48 2.47
CA ILE A 136 6.79 1.62 3.24
C ILE A 136 5.88 1.83 4.44
N THR A 137 6.48 2.06 5.60
CA THR A 137 5.73 2.33 6.83
C THR A 137 6.28 3.56 7.53
N ALA A 138 5.38 4.31 8.15
CA ALA A 138 5.71 5.34 9.11
C ALA A 138 5.13 4.98 10.47
N MET A 139 5.87 5.27 11.53
CA MET A 139 5.39 5.05 12.90
C MET A 139 6.00 6.07 13.85
N ASN A 140 5.23 6.48 14.82
CA ASN A 140 5.73 7.23 15.95
C ASN A 140 6.44 6.26 16.91
N PRO A 141 7.61 6.63 17.47
CA PRO A 141 8.36 5.75 18.36
C PRO A 141 7.66 5.48 19.68
N CYS A 142 6.68 6.30 20.04
CA CYS A 142 5.79 6.08 21.18
C CYS A 142 4.49 6.88 21.03
N PRO A 143 3.40 6.54 21.76
CA PRO A 143 2.11 7.21 21.66
C PRO A 143 2.15 8.71 21.99
N CYS A 144 3.08 9.15 22.84
CA CYS A 144 3.23 10.58 23.19
C CYS A 144 4.08 11.38 22.21
N GLY A 145 4.80 10.74 21.28
CA GLY A 145 5.68 11.38 20.30
C GLY A 145 7.01 11.94 20.84
N TYR A 146 7.29 11.82 22.15
CA TYR A 146 8.45 12.43 22.81
C TYR A 146 9.63 11.48 23.03
N TYR A 147 9.53 10.21 22.64
CA TYR A 147 10.66 9.28 22.74
C TYR A 147 11.79 9.67 21.75
N PRO A 148 13.07 9.60 22.15
CA PRO A 148 13.63 9.20 23.44
C PRO A 148 13.83 10.35 24.45
N GLY A 149 13.08 11.43 24.32
CA GLY A 149 13.27 12.62 25.16
C GLY A 149 12.77 12.44 26.61
N ALA A 150 13.32 13.26 27.52
CA ALA A 150 12.97 13.25 28.95
C ALA A 150 11.48 13.57 29.23
N LYS A 151 10.74 14.09 28.25
CA LYS A 151 9.30 14.35 28.34
C LYS A 151 8.45 13.10 28.08
N CYS A 152 9.04 12.03 27.54
CA CYS A 152 8.32 10.78 27.32
C CYS A 152 7.99 10.12 28.66
N LYS A 153 6.71 9.84 28.87
CA LYS A 153 6.20 9.14 30.07
C LYS A 153 5.58 7.78 29.70
N CYS A 154 5.77 7.33 28.46
CA CYS A 154 5.31 6.00 28.05
C CYS A 154 6.16 4.95 28.73
N THR A 155 5.51 3.95 29.33
CA THR A 155 6.18 2.73 29.79
C THR A 155 6.31 1.77 28.62
N ASP A 156 7.44 1.07 28.54
CA ASP A 156 7.72 0.01 27.56
C ASP A 156 6.69 -1.12 27.65
#